data_3753e503e0d6c8be1f07ebe39398e11d
#
_entry.id   3753e503e0d6c8be1f07ebe39398e11d
#
_cell.length_a   1.000
_cell.length_b   1.000
_cell.length_c   1.000
_cell.angle_alpha   90.00
_cell.angle_beta   90.00
_cell.angle_gamma   90.00
#
_symmetry.space_group_name_H-M   'P 1'
#
loop_
_entity.id
_entity.type
_entity.pdbx_description
1 polymer ?
#
loop_
_entity_poly.entity_id
_entity_poly.type
_entity_poly.pdbx_seq_one_letter_code
_entity_poly.pdbx_strand_id
1 'polypeptide(L)'
;MDNFTQKFVSKTYKHRREDLLFERERSLMPATQPYVELERRIRSLNPQIEELTGRRNQAQEDWGRTAGLKLAPLAVEHGVSTEFEASIIRHRLAQEKRKVVSNIQTDIDHLEWYKIQLMNRLHGGQVEHEKRQFVRACPHQDCKGFLSTVWKCGMCDNWACSECHEVKGLNKDSEHTCDPNNVATAQLLAKDSRNCPKCAAMIFKINGCDQMYCTQCHTAFSWRTGRIETGTVHNPHYYEYMRAQGTLARNPGDVPCGGFPDYVAVLTSLRSISRGDTRYALISNAHRAHGHCQWAIIPRYDTNRIEDNRDLRIKFMIGDISNDIFKSKIQQREKARQRKTDIRQVMEMLLAVLNDLFQAFVHDKEVDTLCTSLLELQNHVNMTLTKISARYTKCAVPHIGPNFHMY
;
A
#
# COMPACT_ATOMS: atom_id res chain seq x y z
N MET A 1 -12.85 33.93 6.47
CA MET A 1 -13.43 32.70 7.05
C MET A 1 -13.73 32.98 8.51
N ASP A 2 -14.98 32.81 8.91
CA ASP A 2 -15.40 33.07 10.27
C ASP A 2 -14.74 32.10 11.25
N ASN A 3 -14.52 32.55 12.48
CA ASN A 3 -13.86 31.81 13.56
C ASN A 3 -14.55 30.45 13.83
N PHE A 4 -15.86 30.36 13.56
CA PHE A 4 -16.66 29.13 13.63
C PHE A 4 -16.24 28.11 12.54
N THR A 5 -16.12 28.56 11.29
CA THR A 5 -15.74 27.73 10.13
C THR A 5 -14.33 27.19 10.32
N GLN A 6 -13.42 27.99 10.86
CA GLN A 6 -12.03 27.58 11.11
C GLN A 6 -11.92 26.55 12.25
N LYS A 7 -12.70 26.69 13.33
CA LYS A 7 -12.79 25.68 14.40
C LYS A 7 -13.43 24.39 13.93
N PHE A 8 -14.49 24.47 13.13
CA PHE A 8 -15.15 23.30 12.58
C PHE A 8 -14.20 22.49 11.70
N VAL A 9 -13.54 23.14 10.73
CA VAL A 9 -12.63 22.47 9.79
C VAL A 9 -11.39 21.90 10.48
N SER A 10 -10.81 22.64 11.43
CA SER A 10 -9.57 22.23 12.10
C SER A 10 -9.75 21.15 13.17
N LYS A 11 -10.93 21.04 13.77
CA LYS A 11 -11.22 20.07 14.84
C LYS A 11 -12.25 19.03 14.41
N THR A 12 -13.53 19.41 14.31
CA THR A 12 -14.64 18.46 14.15
C THR A 12 -14.54 17.69 12.81
N TYR A 13 -14.35 18.40 11.71
CA TYR A 13 -14.23 17.77 10.38
C TYR A 13 -12.96 16.92 10.27
N LYS A 14 -11.85 17.42 10.82
CA LYS A 14 -10.58 16.69 10.85
C LYS A 14 -10.73 15.35 11.58
N HIS A 15 -11.26 15.34 12.81
CA HIS A 15 -11.46 14.12 13.57
C HIS A 15 -12.41 13.15 12.88
N ARG A 16 -13.53 13.64 12.37
CA ARG A 16 -14.47 12.79 11.64
C ARG A 16 -13.84 12.12 10.42
N ARG A 17 -13.01 12.87 9.71
CA ARG A 17 -12.28 12.33 8.55
C ARG A 17 -11.23 11.31 8.96
N GLU A 18 -10.49 11.57 10.04
CA GLU A 18 -9.54 10.61 10.60
C GLU A 18 -10.22 9.30 10.97
N ASP A 19 -11.39 9.36 11.61
CA ASP A 19 -12.17 8.18 11.98
C ASP A 19 -12.66 7.41 10.76
N LEU A 20 -13.17 8.07 9.73
CA LEU A 20 -13.60 7.42 8.48
C LEU A 20 -12.44 6.72 7.77
N LEU A 21 -11.28 7.37 7.69
CA LEU A 21 -10.09 6.76 7.10
C LEU A 21 -9.59 5.58 7.94
N PHE A 22 -9.63 5.70 9.26
CA PHE A 22 -9.28 4.62 10.16
C PHE A 22 -10.19 3.40 10.00
N GLU A 23 -11.51 3.59 9.97
CA GLU A 23 -12.47 2.48 9.76
C GLU A 23 -12.25 1.81 8.38
N ARG A 24 -11.94 2.58 7.34
CA ARG A 24 -11.56 2.04 6.04
C ARG A 24 -10.31 1.14 6.14
N GLU A 25 -9.26 1.60 6.78
CA GLU A 25 -8.04 0.80 6.95
C GLU A 25 -8.27 -0.40 7.87
N ARG A 26 -9.10 -0.24 8.90
CA ARG A 26 -9.49 -1.33 9.82
C ARG A 26 -10.17 -2.47 9.08
N SER A 27 -11.02 -2.18 8.11
CA SER A 27 -11.66 -3.21 7.29
C SER A 27 -10.68 -4.02 6.44
N LEU A 28 -9.48 -3.49 6.17
CA LEU A 28 -8.42 -4.18 5.42
C LEU A 28 -7.42 -4.95 6.32
N MET A 29 -7.53 -4.82 7.64
CA MET A 29 -6.64 -5.51 8.58
C MET A 29 -6.74 -7.04 8.52
N PRO A 30 -7.92 -7.66 8.34
CA PRO A 30 -7.98 -9.12 8.17
C PRO A 30 -7.11 -9.62 7.02
N ALA A 31 -7.17 -8.97 5.87
CA ALA A 31 -6.32 -9.30 4.72
C ALA A 31 -4.83 -8.99 4.95
N THR A 32 -4.51 -8.15 5.94
CA THR A 32 -3.14 -7.79 6.31
C THR A 32 -2.54 -8.79 7.31
N GLN A 33 -3.35 -9.52 8.06
CA GLN A 33 -2.88 -10.42 9.13
C GLN A 33 -1.82 -11.44 8.68
N PRO A 34 -1.89 -12.11 7.52
CA PRO A 34 -0.85 -13.02 7.08
C PRO A 34 0.53 -12.35 6.93
N TYR A 35 0.54 -11.07 6.53
CA TYR A 35 1.77 -10.29 6.44
C TYR A 35 2.34 -9.93 7.82
N VAL A 36 1.46 -9.69 8.80
CA VAL A 36 1.85 -9.47 10.20
C VAL A 36 2.49 -10.72 10.80
N GLU A 37 1.93 -11.90 10.51
CA GLU A 37 2.49 -13.18 10.93
C GLU A 37 3.88 -13.40 10.34
N LEU A 38 4.09 -13.08 9.05
CA LEU A 38 5.41 -13.12 8.40
C LEU A 38 6.40 -12.15 9.06
N GLU A 39 6.00 -10.91 9.28
CA GLU A 39 6.85 -9.89 9.92
C GLU A 39 7.27 -10.31 11.33
N ARG A 40 6.36 -10.86 12.13
CA ARG A 40 6.68 -11.41 13.46
C ARG A 40 7.69 -12.53 13.38
N ARG A 41 7.53 -13.45 12.41
CA ARG A 41 8.45 -14.54 12.20
C ARG A 41 9.83 -14.06 11.77
N ILE A 42 9.90 -13.05 10.89
CA ILE A 42 11.16 -12.40 10.51
C ILE A 42 11.84 -11.79 11.74
N ARG A 43 11.08 -11.09 12.58
CA ARG A 43 11.61 -10.47 13.81
C ARG A 43 12.12 -11.50 14.81
N SER A 44 11.46 -12.66 14.95
CA SER A 44 11.89 -13.73 15.85
C SER A 44 13.19 -14.43 15.42
N LEU A 45 13.59 -14.29 14.15
CA LEU A 45 14.86 -14.84 13.67
C LEU A 45 16.06 -13.96 14.05
N ASN A 46 15.86 -12.64 14.23
CA ASN A 46 16.95 -11.71 14.54
C ASN A 46 17.72 -12.10 15.83
N PRO A 47 17.07 -12.30 16.98
CA PRO A 47 17.78 -12.68 18.20
C PRO A 47 18.47 -14.06 18.07
N GLN A 48 17.91 -15.00 17.30
CA GLN A 48 18.54 -16.29 17.06
C GLN A 48 19.83 -16.16 16.25
N ILE A 49 19.82 -15.31 15.20
CA ILE A 49 21.01 -15.01 14.39
C ILE A 49 22.06 -14.28 15.23
N GLU A 50 21.65 -13.32 16.08
CA GLU A 50 22.55 -12.60 16.98
C GLU A 50 23.21 -13.54 17.99
N GLU A 51 22.47 -14.44 18.61
CA GLU A 51 22.97 -15.44 19.55
C GLU A 51 24.01 -16.37 18.86
N LEU A 52 23.65 -16.93 17.69
CA LEU A 52 24.56 -17.77 16.93
C LEU A 52 25.82 -17.01 16.48
N THR A 53 25.66 -15.74 16.11
CA THR A 53 26.80 -14.89 15.75
C THR A 53 27.71 -14.66 16.92
N GLY A 54 27.18 -14.44 18.12
CA GLY A 54 27.97 -14.38 19.36
C GLY A 54 28.73 -15.67 19.64
N ARG A 55 28.06 -16.83 19.54
CA ARG A 55 28.67 -18.15 19.73
C ARG A 55 29.76 -18.44 18.67
N ARG A 56 29.55 -18.06 17.41
CA ARG A 56 30.53 -18.17 16.33
C ARG A 56 31.79 -17.36 16.67
N ASN A 57 31.62 -16.09 17.09
CA ASN A 57 32.75 -15.25 17.44
C ASN A 57 33.58 -15.81 18.58
N GLN A 58 32.92 -16.31 19.63
CA GLN A 58 33.59 -16.99 20.74
C GLN A 58 34.33 -18.26 20.28
N ALA A 59 33.69 -19.08 19.45
CA ALA A 59 34.33 -20.27 18.86
C ALA A 59 35.53 -19.92 17.95
N GLN A 60 35.44 -18.79 17.23
CA GLN A 60 36.51 -18.25 16.41
C GLN A 60 37.73 -17.81 17.24
N GLU A 61 37.49 -17.16 18.37
CA GLU A 61 38.56 -16.81 19.32
C GLU A 61 39.21 -18.06 19.92
N ASP A 62 38.40 -19.08 20.29
CA ASP A 62 38.90 -20.34 20.80
C ASP A 62 39.74 -21.10 19.78
N TRP A 63 39.31 -21.10 18.52
CA TRP A 63 40.07 -21.65 17.41
C TRP A 63 41.39 -20.89 17.24
N GLY A 64 41.38 -19.55 17.24
CA GLY A 64 42.59 -18.71 17.14
C GLY A 64 43.57 -18.96 18.27
N ARG A 65 43.11 -19.07 19.51
CA ARG A 65 43.93 -19.43 20.69
C ARG A 65 44.55 -20.81 20.52
N THR A 66 43.78 -21.80 20.09
CA THR A 66 44.26 -23.18 19.88
C THR A 66 45.28 -23.24 18.76
N ALA A 67 45.05 -22.56 17.64
CA ALA A 67 46.01 -22.52 16.54
C ALA A 67 47.33 -21.79 16.89
N GLY A 68 47.26 -20.86 17.85
CA GLY A 68 48.42 -20.11 18.36
C GLY A 68 49.15 -20.75 19.54
N LEU A 69 48.77 -21.96 20.04
CA LEU A 69 49.43 -22.65 21.15
C LEU A 69 50.91 -22.88 20.85
N LYS A 70 51.76 -22.61 21.85
CA LYS A 70 53.19 -22.93 21.77
C LYS A 70 53.40 -24.43 21.82
N LEU A 71 54.34 -24.95 21.02
CA LEU A 71 54.57 -26.40 20.89
C LEU A 71 55.18 -27.05 22.14
N ALA A 72 56.16 -26.38 22.80
CA ALA A 72 56.83 -26.94 23.96
C ALA A 72 55.88 -27.21 25.15
N PRO A 73 54.99 -26.27 25.59
CA PRO A 73 54.02 -26.59 26.62
C PRO A 73 53.03 -27.68 26.21
N LEU A 74 52.59 -27.68 24.94
CA LEU A 74 51.68 -28.68 24.41
C LEU A 74 52.28 -30.08 24.36
N ALA A 75 53.62 -30.20 24.08
CA ALA A 75 54.35 -31.44 24.10
C ALA A 75 54.38 -32.07 25.52
N VAL A 76 54.58 -31.24 26.54
CA VAL A 76 54.55 -31.64 27.94
C VAL A 76 53.16 -32.12 28.37
N GLU A 77 52.13 -31.35 28.03
CA GLU A 77 50.73 -31.65 28.39
C GLU A 77 50.26 -32.99 27.80
N HIS A 78 50.65 -33.30 26.58
CA HIS A 78 50.24 -34.52 25.88
C HIS A 78 51.25 -35.64 25.92
N GLY A 79 52.38 -35.47 26.66
CA GLY A 79 53.39 -36.50 26.86
C GLY A 79 54.13 -36.93 25.61
N VAL A 80 54.29 -36.04 24.62
CA VAL A 80 55.01 -36.32 23.37
C VAL A 80 56.43 -35.78 23.42
N SER A 81 57.34 -36.46 22.73
CA SER A 81 58.79 -36.22 22.84
C SER A 81 59.32 -35.24 21.79
N THR A 82 58.58 -35.00 20.74
CA THR A 82 59.02 -34.16 19.60
C THR A 82 58.11 -32.99 19.35
N GLU A 83 58.67 -31.87 18.91
CA GLU A 83 57.90 -30.71 18.45
C GLU A 83 56.99 -31.04 17.23
N PHE A 84 57.41 -32.02 16.44
CA PHE A 84 56.63 -32.48 15.28
C PHE A 84 55.32 -33.15 15.74
N GLU A 85 55.35 -34.04 16.73
CA GLU A 85 54.16 -34.67 17.31
C GLU A 85 53.25 -33.64 17.97
N ALA A 86 53.80 -32.68 18.72
CA ALA A 86 53.06 -31.57 19.29
C ALA A 86 52.38 -30.70 18.20
N SER A 87 53.02 -30.50 17.07
CA SER A 87 52.47 -29.80 15.91
C SER A 87 51.26 -30.51 15.30
N ILE A 88 51.32 -31.85 15.23
CA ILE A 88 50.19 -32.68 14.74
C ILE A 88 48.99 -32.56 15.69
N ILE A 89 49.23 -32.62 16.99
CA ILE A 89 48.20 -32.48 18.02
C ILE A 89 47.53 -31.09 17.92
N ARG A 90 48.34 -30.04 17.89
CA ARG A 90 47.84 -28.67 17.70
C ARG A 90 46.96 -28.53 16.44
N HIS A 91 47.44 -29.11 15.33
CA HIS A 91 46.71 -29.08 14.08
C HIS A 91 45.34 -29.79 14.19
N ARG A 92 45.31 -30.97 14.83
CA ARG A 92 44.07 -31.73 15.06
C ARG A 92 43.08 -30.93 15.91
N LEU A 93 43.53 -30.40 17.04
CA LEU A 93 42.73 -29.59 17.96
C LEU A 93 42.18 -28.32 17.23
N ALA A 94 43.06 -27.68 16.48
CA ALA A 94 42.62 -26.49 15.68
C ALA A 94 41.58 -26.86 14.60
N GLN A 95 41.73 -28.02 13.94
CA GLN A 95 40.76 -28.54 12.98
C GLN A 95 39.38 -28.81 13.62
N GLU A 96 39.35 -29.41 14.80
CA GLU A 96 38.12 -29.68 15.55
C GLU A 96 37.40 -28.37 15.89
N LYS A 97 38.14 -27.38 16.41
CA LYS A 97 37.59 -26.04 16.68
C LYS A 97 37.10 -25.35 15.42
N ARG A 98 37.82 -25.44 14.31
CA ARG A 98 37.43 -24.90 13.02
C ARG A 98 36.12 -25.51 12.50
N LYS A 99 35.91 -26.81 12.69
CA LYS A 99 34.64 -27.49 12.34
C LYS A 99 33.46 -26.90 13.14
N VAL A 100 33.65 -26.60 14.42
CA VAL A 100 32.62 -25.96 15.24
C VAL A 100 32.25 -24.58 14.66
N VAL A 101 33.23 -23.76 14.31
CA VAL A 101 32.99 -22.44 13.67
C VAL A 101 32.24 -22.61 12.35
N SER A 102 32.67 -23.57 11.52
CA SER A 102 32.01 -23.83 10.23
C SER A 102 30.57 -24.29 10.39
N ASN A 103 30.28 -25.16 11.36
CA ASN A 103 28.92 -25.63 11.61
C ASN A 103 28.00 -24.48 12.05
N ILE A 104 28.46 -23.65 13.01
CA ILE A 104 27.67 -22.48 13.45
C ILE A 104 27.46 -21.48 12.29
N GLN A 105 28.47 -21.29 11.43
CA GLN A 105 28.31 -20.44 10.26
C GLN A 105 27.25 -20.97 9.29
N THR A 106 27.23 -22.29 9.07
CA THR A 106 26.20 -22.94 8.23
C THR A 106 24.79 -22.73 8.81
N ASP A 107 24.65 -22.82 10.15
CA ASP A 107 23.35 -22.57 10.81
C ASP A 107 22.92 -21.09 10.64
N ILE A 108 23.84 -20.13 10.76
CA ILE A 108 23.59 -18.71 10.52
C ILE A 108 23.14 -18.50 9.07
N ASP A 109 23.90 -19.01 8.10
CA ASP A 109 23.60 -18.86 6.66
C ASP A 109 22.21 -19.42 6.32
N HIS A 110 21.83 -20.55 6.94
CA HIS A 110 20.50 -21.13 6.76
C HIS A 110 19.39 -20.25 7.32
N LEU A 111 19.55 -19.67 8.52
CA LEU A 111 18.56 -18.74 9.09
C LEU A 111 18.47 -17.44 8.30
N GLU A 112 19.60 -16.89 7.84
CA GLU A 112 19.62 -15.68 6.99
C GLU A 112 18.94 -15.94 5.65
N TRP A 113 19.23 -17.06 5.00
CA TRP A 113 18.55 -17.48 3.78
C TRP A 113 17.02 -17.59 3.99
N TYR A 114 16.62 -18.27 5.06
CA TYR A 114 15.21 -18.40 5.40
C TYR A 114 14.54 -17.04 5.65
N LYS A 115 15.22 -16.14 6.35
CA LYS A 115 14.78 -14.76 6.58
C LYS A 115 14.60 -14.00 5.25
N ILE A 116 15.52 -14.12 4.32
CA ILE A 116 15.43 -13.53 2.97
C ILE A 116 14.19 -14.07 2.22
N GLN A 117 13.94 -15.38 2.29
CA GLN A 117 12.75 -15.97 1.67
C GLN A 117 11.45 -15.39 2.25
N LEU A 118 11.37 -15.23 3.57
CA LEU A 118 10.22 -14.59 4.22
C LEU A 118 10.08 -13.11 3.82
N MET A 119 11.17 -12.36 3.73
CA MET A 119 11.17 -10.96 3.28
C MET A 119 10.71 -10.83 1.82
N ASN A 120 11.17 -11.71 0.94
CA ASN A 120 10.72 -11.74 -0.45
C ASN A 120 9.21 -12.03 -0.55
N ARG A 121 8.67 -12.93 0.26
CA ARG A 121 7.23 -13.19 0.36
C ARG A 121 6.47 -11.97 0.89
N LEU A 122 7.02 -11.28 1.88
CA LEU A 122 6.41 -10.08 2.47
C LEU A 122 6.30 -8.93 1.44
N HIS A 123 7.33 -8.71 0.63
CA HIS A 123 7.41 -7.60 -0.34
C HIS A 123 6.89 -7.97 -1.73
N GLY A 124 7.00 -9.23 -2.14
CA GLY A 124 6.63 -9.69 -3.48
C GLY A 124 5.13 -9.77 -3.77
N GLY A 125 4.27 -9.45 -2.79
CA GLY A 125 2.81 -9.44 -2.97
C GLY A 125 2.17 -10.81 -3.18
N GLN A 126 2.95 -11.86 -3.32
CA GLN A 126 2.50 -13.24 -3.44
C GLN A 126 2.55 -13.96 -2.08
N VAL A 127 1.88 -13.40 -1.09
CA VAL A 127 1.35 -14.26 -0.04
C VAL A 127 0.19 -14.97 -0.72
N GLU A 128 0.40 -16.23 -1.15
CA GLU A 128 -0.73 -17.07 -1.51
C GLU A 128 -1.74 -16.89 -0.39
N HIS A 129 -2.84 -16.24 -0.73
CA HIS A 129 -4.01 -16.27 0.10
C HIS A 129 -4.46 -17.74 0.11
N GLU A 130 -3.88 -18.56 0.97
CA GLU A 130 -4.70 -19.58 1.59
C GLU A 130 -5.95 -18.83 1.97
N LYS A 131 -7.08 -19.23 1.41
CA LYS A 131 -8.38 -18.56 1.59
C LYS A 131 -8.79 -18.65 3.07
N ARG A 132 -8.01 -18.03 3.95
CA ARG A 132 -8.34 -17.88 5.36
C ARG A 132 -9.51 -16.90 5.41
N GLN A 133 -10.70 -17.46 5.47
CA GLN A 133 -11.88 -16.67 5.76
C GLN A 133 -11.80 -16.26 7.23
N PHE A 134 -11.73 -14.96 7.48
CA PHE A 134 -11.81 -14.43 8.82
C PHE A 134 -13.28 -14.26 9.21
N VAL A 135 -13.64 -14.70 10.40
CA VAL A 135 -15.02 -14.68 10.87
C VAL A 135 -15.33 -13.36 11.58
N ARG A 136 -14.45 -12.90 12.46
CA ARG A 136 -14.63 -11.63 13.20
C ARG A 136 -13.33 -11.17 13.87
N ALA A 137 -13.34 -9.94 14.42
CA ALA A 137 -12.26 -9.42 15.23
C ALA A 137 -12.06 -10.26 16.50
N CYS A 138 -10.82 -10.41 16.95
CA CYS A 138 -10.48 -11.13 18.16
C CYS A 138 -11.11 -10.44 19.39
N PRO A 139 -11.84 -11.16 20.27
CA PRO A 139 -12.45 -10.58 21.47
C PRO A 139 -11.44 -10.40 22.63
N HIS A 140 -10.21 -10.89 22.51
CA HIS A 140 -9.20 -10.72 23.53
C HIS A 140 -8.81 -9.23 23.67
N GLN A 141 -8.77 -8.74 24.90
CA GLN A 141 -8.43 -7.36 25.21
C GLN A 141 -7.07 -6.99 24.60
N ASP A 142 -6.99 -5.82 23.99
CA ASP A 142 -5.81 -5.28 23.30
C ASP A 142 -5.31 -6.07 22.08
N CYS A 143 -5.96 -7.15 21.69
CA CYS A 143 -5.62 -7.88 20.49
C CYS A 143 -6.26 -7.24 19.25
N LYS A 144 -5.44 -6.87 18.26
CA LYS A 144 -5.87 -6.28 16.99
C LYS A 144 -6.01 -7.33 15.86
N GLY A 145 -5.99 -8.61 16.20
CA GLY A 145 -6.10 -9.73 15.27
C GLY A 145 -7.54 -10.11 14.92
N PHE A 146 -7.67 -11.11 14.07
CA PHE A 146 -8.93 -11.65 13.60
C PHE A 146 -8.98 -13.16 13.79
N LEU A 147 -10.16 -13.69 14.08
CA LEU A 147 -10.40 -15.12 14.22
C LEU A 147 -10.55 -15.77 12.85
N SER A 148 -9.88 -16.88 12.66
CA SER A 148 -10.06 -17.77 11.50
C SER A 148 -11.41 -18.55 11.60
N THR A 149 -11.76 -19.30 10.54
CA THR A 149 -12.94 -20.16 10.51
C THR A 149 -12.95 -21.24 11.61
N VAL A 150 -11.79 -21.55 12.17
CA VAL A 150 -11.66 -22.49 13.32
C VAL A 150 -11.70 -21.76 14.67
N TRP A 151 -12.05 -20.47 14.69
CA TRP A 151 -12.18 -19.64 15.89
C TRP A 151 -10.88 -19.43 16.66
N LYS A 152 -9.73 -19.56 16.00
CA LYS A 152 -8.41 -19.24 16.55
C LYS A 152 -7.92 -17.90 16.01
N CYS A 153 -7.36 -17.06 16.88
CA CYS A 153 -6.71 -15.82 16.47
C CYS A 153 -5.24 -16.09 16.10
N GLY A 154 -4.83 -15.72 14.88
CA GLY A 154 -3.43 -15.85 14.43
C GLY A 154 -2.47 -14.83 15.06
N MET A 155 -2.98 -13.87 15.83
CA MET A 155 -2.16 -12.83 16.47
C MET A 155 -1.80 -13.14 17.92
N CYS A 156 -2.76 -13.59 18.71
CA CYS A 156 -2.58 -13.86 20.15
C CYS A 156 -2.73 -15.34 20.48
N ASP A 157 -2.95 -16.20 19.49
CA ASP A 157 -3.15 -17.65 19.60
C ASP A 157 -4.32 -18.09 20.46
N ASN A 158 -5.12 -17.17 21.00
CA ASN A 158 -6.32 -17.48 21.77
C ASN A 158 -7.42 -18.03 20.88
N TRP A 159 -8.16 -18.97 21.46
CA TRP A 159 -9.40 -19.51 20.91
C TRP A 159 -10.59 -18.73 21.43
N ALA A 160 -11.61 -18.59 20.60
CA ALA A 160 -12.88 -18.01 20.99
C ALA A 160 -14.01 -19.04 20.83
N CYS A 161 -15.06 -18.90 21.62
CA CYS A 161 -16.25 -19.72 21.52
C CYS A 161 -17.06 -19.34 20.28
N SER A 162 -17.50 -20.33 19.50
CA SER A 162 -18.33 -20.12 18.31
C SER A 162 -19.77 -19.70 18.63
N GLU A 163 -20.23 -19.96 19.84
CA GLU A 163 -21.64 -19.71 20.25
C GLU A 163 -21.82 -18.34 20.90
N CYS A 164 -20.97 -18.00 21.89
CA CYS A 164 -21.09 -16.72 22.61
C CYS A 164 -20.02 -15.68 22.17
N HIS A 165 -19.03 -16.09 21.37
CA HIS A 165 -17.94 -15.26 20.86
C HIS A 165 -16.94 -14.76 21.90
N GLU A 166 -16.93 -15.31 23.12
CA GLU A 166 -15.98 -14.95 24.17
C GLU A 166 -14.66 -15.72 24.05
N VAL A 167 -13.61 -15.20 24.71
CA VAL A 167 -12.30 -15.83 24.73
C VAL A 167 -12.33 -17.12 25.55
N LYS A 168 -11.86 -18.23 24.98
CA LYS A 168 -11.68 -19.52 25.68
C LYS A 168 -10.28 -19.69 26.27
N GLY A 169 -9.27 -18.99 25.75
CA GLY A 169 -7.87 -19.11 26.12
C GLY A 169 -7.01 -19.77 25.05
N LEU A 170 -5.81 -20.23 25.44
CA LEU A 170 -4.80 -20.78 24.50
C LEU A 170 -5.13 -22.22 24.03
N ASN A 171 -5.96 -22.95 24.75
CA ASN A 171 -6.36 -24.30 24.38
C ASN A 171 -7.77 -24.32 23.78
N LYS A 172 -7.95 -25.09 22.70
CA LYS A 172 -9.24 -25.24 22.01
C LYS A 172 -10.30 -25.85 22.92
N ASP A 173 -9.91 -26.81 23.72
CA ASP A 173 -10.79 -27.65 24.54
C ASP A 173 -10.90 -27.13 25.99
N SER A 174 -10.52 -25.89 26.26
CA SER A 174 -10.73 -25.25 27.56
C SER A 174 -12.21 -25.24 27.91
N GLU A 175 -12.53 -25.62 29.16
CA GLU A 175 -13.87 -25.53 29.69
C GLU A 175 -14.36 -24.06 29.61
N HIS A 176 -15.56 -23.88 29.07
CA HIS A 176 -16.15 -22.57 28.88
C HIS A 176 -17.66 -22.63 29.08
N THR A 177 -18.15 -21.82 29.97
CA THR A 177 -19.60 -21.66 30.19
C THR A 177 -20.06 -20.40 29.44
N CYS A 178 -20.95 -20.59 28.47
CA CYS A 178 -21.48 -19.50 27.68
C CYS A 178 -22.47 -18.66 28.48
N ASP A 179 -22.34 -17.34 28.47
CA ASP A 179 -23.33 -16.42 28.94
C ASP A 179 -24.58 -16.46 28.01
N PRO A 180 -25.79 -16.75 28.51
CA PRO A 180 -27.00 -16.80 27.69
C PRO A 180 -27.28 -15.48 26.93
N ASN A 181 -26.95 -14.33 27.49
CA ASN A 181 -27.13 -13.02 26.86
C ASN A 181 -26.17 -12.85 25.65
N ASN A 182 -24.95 -13.31 25.80
CA ASN A 182 -23.95 -13.25 24.72
C ASN A 182 -24.29 -14.22 23.58
N VAL A 183 -24.84 -15.40 23.92
CA VAL A 183 -25.36 -16.36 22.93
C VAL A 183 -26.55 -15.76 22.17
N ALA A 184 -27.52 -15.17 22.86
CA ALA A 184 -28.68 -14.53 22.24
C ALA A 184 -28.23 -13.37 21.30
N THR A 185 -27.29 -12.55 21.75
CA THR A 185 -26.70 -11.46 20.93
C THR A 185 -25.99 -12.00 19.70
N ALA A 186 -25.19 -13.05 19.84
CA ALA A 186 -24.51 -13.70 18.75
C ALA A 186 -25.46 -14.26 17.69
N GLN A 187 -26.54 -14.91 18.12
CA GLN A 187 -27.59 -15.44 17.24
C GLN A 187 -28.36 -14.34 16.52
N LEU A 188 -28.68 -13.24 17.20
CA LEU A 188 -29.37 -12.09 16.59
C LEU A 188 -28.50 -11.45 15.49
N LEU A 189 -27.21 -11.24 15.76
CA LEU A 189 -26.27 -10.70 14.79
C LEU A 189 -26.08 -11.64 13.59
N ALA A 190 -26.06 -12.95 13.81
CA ALA A 190 -25.89 -13.93 12.73
C ALA A 190 -27.09 -14.00 11.77
N LYS A 191 -28.28 -13.63 12.21
CA LYS A 191 -29.51 -13.71 11.41
C LYS A 191 -29.57 -12.64 10.33
N ASP A 192 -29.17 -11.39 10.64
CA ASP A 192 -29.38 -10.23 9.78
C ASP A 192 -28.06 -9.65 9.22
N SER A 193 -26.93 -10.27 9.52
CA SER A 193 -25.61 -9.81 9.05
C SER A 193 -24.75 -10.95 8.52
N ARG A 194 -23.87 -10.60 7.55
CA ARG A 194 -22.78 -11.47 7.08
C ARG A 194 -21.49 -10.69 6.95
N ASN A 195 -20.41 -11.36 7.21
CA ASN A 195 -19.10 -10.76 7.01
C ASN A 195 -18.69 -10.84 5.54
N CYS A 196 -18.11 -9.75 5.03
CA CYS A 196 -17.49 -9.75 3.72
C CYS A 196 -16.43 -10.86 3.64
N PRO A 197 -16.44 -11.72 2.61
CA PRO A 197 -15.48 -12.82 2.49
C PRO A 197 -14.04 -12.37 2.29
N LYS A 198 -13.82 -11.10 1.92
CA LYS A 198 -12.47 -10.55 1.68
C LYS A 198 -11.93 -9.78 2.88
N CYS A 199 -12.72 -8.90 3.49
CA CYS A 199 -12.24 -8.00 4.54
C CYS A 199 -12.89 -8.21 5.91
N ALA A 200 -13.78 -9.19 6.03
CA ALA A 200 -14.56 -9.51 7.24
C ALA A 200 -15.40 -8.34 7.80
N ALA A 201 -15.57 -7.25 7.04
CA ALA A 201 -16.49 -6.18 7.42
C ALA A 201 -17.92 -6.73 7.53
N MET A 202 -18.59 -6.40 8.62
CA MET A 202 -19.96 -6.81 8.84
C MET A 202 -20.90 -6.06 7.90
N ILE A 203 -21.70 -6.78 7.13
CA ILE A 203 -22.63 -6.25 6.14
C ILE A 203 -24.03 -6.68 6.53
N PHE A 204 -24.95 -5.72 6.56
CA PHE A 204 -26.37 -5.95 6.84
C PHE A 204 -27.14 -5.94 5.52
N LYS A 205 -28.05 -6.92 5.36
CA LYS A 205 -28.95 -6.97 4.22
C LYS A 205 -30.31 -6.43 4.67
N ILE A 206 -30.67 -5.26 4.17
CA ILE A 206 -31.98 -4.67 4.45
C ILE A 206 -33.02 -5.26 3.50
N ASN A 207 -32.78 -5.18 2.21
CA ASN A 207 -33.58 -5.76 1.12
C ASN A 207 -32.69 -5.88 -0.13
N GLY A 208 -33.04 -6.71 -1.09
CA GLY A 208 -32.35 -6.75 -2.38
C GLY A 208 -31.96 -8.15 -2.88
N CYS A 209 -31.23 -8.18 -3.98
CA CYS A 209 -30.78 -9.40 -4.64
C CYS A 209 -29.70 -10.15 -3.84
N ASP A 210 -29.33 -11.34 -4.31
CA ASP A 210 -28.31 -12.16 -3.68
C ASP A 210 -26.90 -11.56 -3.81
N GLN A 211 -26.65 -10.77 -4.87
CA GLN A 211 -25.37 -10.14 -5.10
C GLN A 211 -25.18 -8.92 -4.20
N MET A 212 -24.23 -9.02 -3.28
CA MET A 212 -23.83 -7.96 -2.37
C MET A 212 -22.52 -7.32 -2.79
N TYR A 213 -22.35 -6.05 -2.47
CA TYR A 213 -21.13 -5.32 -2.73
C TYR A 213 -20.60 -4.70 -1.44
N CYS A 214 -19.37 -5.05 -1.09
CA CYS A 214 -18.71 -4.47 0.07
C CYS A 214 -18.16 -3.08 -0.28
N THR A 215 -18.74 -2.04 0.29
CA THR A 215 -18.31 -0.64 0.08
C THR A 215 -16.94 -0.33 0.71
N GLN A 216 -16.44 -1.20 1.58
CA GLN A 216 -15.15 -1.02 2.24
C GLN A 216 -13.97 -1.53 1.38
N CYS A 217 -14.07 -2.76 0.87
CA CYS A 217 -12.99 -3.38 0.08
C CYS A 217 -13.35 -3.59 -1.39
N HIS A 218 -14.51 -3.08 -1.83
CA HIS A 218 -14.98 -3.08 -3.21
C HIS A 218 -15.08 -4.47 -3.84
N THR A 219 -15.49 -5.47 -3.04
CA THR A 219 -15.63 -6.85 -3.47
C THR A 219 -17.11 -7.22 -3.60
N ALA A 220 -17.50 -7.78 -4.75
CA ALA A 220 -18.81 -8.37 -4.94
C ALA A 220 -18.83 -9.82 -4.46
N PHE A 221 -19.92 -10.25 -3.82
CA PHE A 221 -20.09 -11.62 -3.34
C PHE A 221 -21.56 -12.00 -3.25
N SER A 222 -21.85 -13.29 -3.29
CA SER A 222 -23.20 -13.81 -3.08
C SER A 222 -23.54 -13.83 -1.59
N TRP A 223 -24.68 -13.24 -1.23
CA TRP A 223 -25.19 -13.26 0.14
C TRP A 223 -25.47 -14.68 0.62
N ARG A 224 -26.06 -15.50 -0.23
CA ARG A 224 -26.46 -16.87 0.11
C ARG A 224 -25.27 -17.79 0.33
N THR A 225 -24.27 -17.72 -0.55
CA THR A 225 -23.12 -18.65 -0.52
C THR A 225 -21.90 -18.09 0.18
N GLY A 226 -21.78 -16.76 0.34
CA GLY A 226 -20.57 -16.08 0.82
C GLY A 226 -19.40 -16.13 -0.14
N ARG A 227 -19.57 -16.60 -1.40
CA ARG A 227 -18.50 -16.69 -2.38
C ARG A 227 -18.30 -15.36 -3.08
N ILE A 228 -17.02 -15.01 -3.31
CA ILE A 228 -16.67 -13.83 -4.11
C ILE A 228 -17.11 -14.07 -5.55
N GLU A 229 -17.79 -13.09 -6.13
CA GLU A 229 -18.22 -13.08 -7.51
C GLU A 229 -17.25 -12.26 -8.36
N THR A 230 -16.76 -12.86 -9.43
CA THR A 230 -15.82 -12.25 -10.39
C THR A 230 -16.49 -11.87 -11.70
N GLY A 231 -17.80 -12.12 -11.83
CA GLY A 231 -18.59 -11.82 -13.01
C GLY A 231 -19.10 -10.37 -13.06
N THR A 232 -20.12 -10.15 -13.89
CA THR A 232 -20.77 -8.84 -14.02
C THR A 232 -21.41 -8.43 -12.69
N VAL A 233 -21.03 -7.27 -12.18
CA VAL A 233 -21.59 -6.72 -10.94
C VAL A 233 -22.75 -5.80 -11.26
N HIS A 234 -23.93 -6.09 -10.71
CA HIS A 234 -25.17 -5.32 -10.93
C HIS A 234 -25.53 -4.41 -9.75
N ASN A 235 -24.68 -4.36 -8.73
CA ASN A 235 -24.95 -3.59 -7.52
C ASN A 235 -24.80 -2.07 -7.76
N PRO A 236 -25.75 -1.22 -7.37
CA PRO A 236 -25.68 0.24 -7.55
C PRO A 236 -24.41 0.88 -6.97
N HIS A 237 -23.98 0.44 -5.79
CA HIS A 237 -22.77 0.96 -5.14
C HIS A 237 -21.48 0.65 -5.92
N TYR A 238 -21.47 -0.43 -6.70
CA TYR A 238 -20.38 -0.70 -7.64
C TYR A 238 -20.31 0.37 -8.72
N TYR A 239 -21.45 0.73 -9.32
CA TYR A 239 -21.50 1.75 -10.36
C TYR A 239 -21.14 3.15 -9.83
N GLU A 240 -21.58 3.49 -8.62
CA GLU A 240 -21.18 4.73 -7.94
C GLU A 240 -19.66 4.79 -7.73
N TYR A 241 -19.07 3.70 -7.25
CA TYR A 241 -17.63 3.58 -7.07
C TYR A 241 -16.88 3.73 -8.40
N MET A 242 -17.29 3.01 -9.45
CA MET A 242 -16.67 3.07 -10.78
C MET A 242 -16.79 4.46 -11.42
N ARG A 243 -17.90 5.18 -11.22
CA ARG A 243 -18.07 6.58 -11.64
C ARG A 243 -17.09 7.50 -10.90
N ALA A 244 -16.97 7.34 -9.59
CA ALA A 244 -16.04 8.11 -8.77
C ALA A 244 -14.57 7.87 -9.14
N GLN A 245 -14.25 6.70 -9.68
CA GLN A 245 -12.91 6.35 -10.18
C GLN A 245 -12.66 6.79 -11.64
N GLY A 246 -13.67 7.30 -12.34
CA GLY A 246 -13.57 7.69 -13.75
C GLY A 246 -13.35 6.51 -14.72
N THR A 247 -13.61 5.27 -14.28
CA THR A 247 -13.34 4.04 -15.05
C THR A 247 -14.56 3.52 -15.82
N LEU A 248 -15.72 4.18 -15.71
CA LEU A 248 -16.84 3.85 -16.57
C LEU A 248 -16.52 4.29 -18.00
N ALA A 249 -16.77 3.40 -18.94
CA ALA A 249 -16.72 3.72 -20.36
C ALA A 249 -17.51 4.99 -20.65
N ARG A 250 -17.01 5.82 -21.59
CA ARG A 250 -17.68 7.01 -22.08
C ARG A 250 -19.14 6.70 -22.41
N ASN A 251 -20.03 7.69 -22.25
CA ASN A 251 -21.42 7.54 -22.61
C ASN A 251 -21.55 7.12 -24.08
N PRO A 252 -22.50 6.23 -24.43
CA PRO A 252 -22.80 5.96 -25.82
C PRO A 252 -23.21 7.27 -26.50
N GLY A 253 -22.39 7.76 -27.42
CA GLY A 253 -22.58 9.05 -28.09
C GLY A 253 -21.38 9.99 -28.02
N ASP A 254 -20.43 9.77 -27.12
CA ASP A 254 -19.14 10.42 -27.19
C ASP A 254 -18.38 9.92 -28.43
N VAL A 255 -18.38 10.71 -29.47
CA VAL A 255 -17.60 10.45 -30.68
C VAL A 255 -16.13 10.34 -30.26
N PRO A 256 -15.42 9.26 -30.61
CA PRO A 256 -13.98 9.23 -30.41
C PRO A 256 -13.41 10.32 -31.32
N CYS A 257 -13.04 11.45 -30.73
CA CYS A 257 -12.27 12.46 -31.42
C CYS A 257 -11.05 11.79 -32.05
N GLY A 258 -10.72 12.12 -33.28
CA GLY A 258 -9.66 11.49 -34.08
C GLY A 258 -8.24 11.64 -33.55
N GLY A 259 -8.07 11.74 -32.22
CA GLY A 259 -6.80 11.97 -31.55
C GLY A 259 -6.35 13.44 -31.65
N PHE A 260 -5.27 13.77 -30.95
CA PHE A 260 -4.65 15.10 -31.04
C PHE A 260 -4.02 15.29 -32.41
N PRO A 261 -4.32 16.40 -33.15
CA PRO A 261 -3.76 16.63 -34.48
C PRO A 261 -2.23 16.57 -34.48
N ASP A 262 -1.65 15.94 -35.48
CA ASP A 262 -0.23 15.89 -35.61
C ASP A 262 0.38 17.28 -35.93
N TYR A 263 1.69 17.41 -35.68
CA TYR A 263 2.34 18.69 -35.84
C TYR A 263 2.39 19.17 -37.31
N VAL A 264 2.33 18.25 -38.28
CA VAL A 264 2.33 18.56 -39.72
C VAL A 264 0.99 19.17 -40.13
N ALA A 265 -0.11 18.64 -39.60
CA ALA A 265 -1.45 19.19 -39.84
C ALA A 265 -1.53 20.63 -39.28
N VAL A 266 -1.03 20.87 -38.08
CA VAL A 266 -0.99 22.20 -37.45
C VAL A 266 -0.10 23.15 -38.25
N LEU A 267 1.11 22.73 -38.66
CA LEU A 267 1.99 23.56 -39.50
C LEU A 267 1.37 23.91 -40.85
N THR A 268 0.60 23.00 -41.42
CA THR A 268 -0.10 23.24 -42.68
C THR A 268 -1.16 24.35 -42.53
N SER A 269 -1.86 24.38 -41.41
CA SER A 269 -2.83 25.41 -41.05
C SER A 269 -2.17 26.77 -40.70
N LEU A 270 -0.90 26.76 -40.29
CA LEU A 270 -0.12 27.97 -39.98
C LEU A 270 0.64 28.59 -41.18
N ARG A 271 0.44 28.08 -42.40
CA ARG A 271 1.17 28.60 -43.60
C ARG A 271 0.93 30.08 -43.91
N SER A 272 -0.18 30.64 -43.39
CA SER A 272 -0.54 32.05 -43.58
C SER A 272 0.25 33.02 -42.71
N ILE A 273 0.97 32.56 -41.70
CA ILE A 273 1.76 33.40 -40.80
C ILE A 273 3.24 33.07 -40.83
N SER A 274 4.07 34.11 -40.64
CA SER A 274 5.54 33.98 -40.60
C SER A 274 5.98 33.24 -39.35
N ARG A 275 7.07 32.49 -39.46
CA ARG A 275 7.73 31.85 -38.28
C ARG A 275 8.26 32.85 -37.23
N GLY A 276 8.43 34.13 -37.62
CA GLY A 276 8.79 35.19 -36.69
C GLY A 276 7.58 35.82 -35.94
N ASP A 277 6.39 35.44 -36.27
CA ASP A 277 5.20 35.90 -35.59
C ASP A 277 5.08 35.27 -34.19
N THR A 278 4.77 36.07 -33.18
CA THR A 278 4.61 35.59 -31.79
C THR A 278 3.45 34.58 -31.66
N ARG A 279 2.43 34.66 -32.49
CA ARG A 279 1.32 33.69 -32.56
C ARG A 279 1.78 32.32 -33.02
N TYR A 280 2.75 32.27 -33.98
CA TYR A 280 3.38 31.02 -34.41
C TYR A 280 4.07 30.30 -33.23
N ALA A 281 4.86 31.04 -32.45
CA ALA A 281 5.54 30.50 -31.27
C ALA A 281 4.56 30.00 -30.21
N LEU A 282 3.51 30.76 -29.92
CA LEU A 282 2.47 30.38 -28.96
C LEU A 282 1.81 29.04 -29.35
N ILE A 283 1.33 28.93 -30.60
CA ILE A 283 0.63 27.73 -31.10
C ILE A 283 1.58 26.50 -31.12
N SER A 284 2.82 26.69 -31.61
CA SER A 284 3.82 25.62 -31.65
C SER A 284 4.15 25.09 -30.25
N ASN A 285 4.29 26.00 -29.28
CA ASN A 285 4.58 25.61 -27.91
C ASN A 285 3.38 24.97 -27.22
N ALA A 286 2.18 25.45 -27.45
CA ALA A 286 0.95 24.83 -26.94
C ALA A 286 0.78 23.39 -27.47
N HIS A 287 1.10 23.16 -28.75
CA HIS A 287 1.10 21.82 -29.33
C HIS A 287 2.11 20.90 -28.63
N ARG A 288 3.35 21.36 -28.39
CA ARG A 288 4.37 20.62 -27.66
C ARG A 288 3.99 20.38 -26.20
N ALA A 289 3.36 21.40 -25.58
CA ALA A 289 2.89 21.30 -24.18
C ALA A 289 1.88 20.19 -23.99
N HIS A 290 1.03 19.89 -24.98
CA HIS A 290 0.14 18.73 -24.94
C HIS A 290 0.93 17.43 -24.73
N GLY A 291 1.92 17.13 -25.59
CA GLY A 291 2.74 15.92 -25.46
C GLY A 291 3.53 15.90 -24.15
N HIS A 292 4.13 17.03 -23.74
CA HIS A 292 4.85 17.12 -22.46
C HIS A 292 3.93 16.88 -21.26
N CYS A 293 2.73 17.45 -21.28
CA CYS A 293 1.73 17.22 -20.23
C CYS A 293 1.34 15.75 -20.14
N GLN A 294 1.03 15.12 -21.27
CA GLN A 294 0.61 13.73 -21.34
C GLN A 294 1.68 12.74 -20.88
N TRP A 295 2.92 12.91 -21.33
CA TRP A 295 3.97 11.91 -21.12
C TRP A 295 4.93 12.21 -19.98
N ALA A 296 5.04 13.48 -19.56
CA ALA A 296 5.97 13.86 -18.50
C ALA A 296 5.30 14.39 -17.23
N ILE A 297 4.20 15.15 -17.33
CA ILE A 297 3.56 15.78 -16.17
C ILE A 297 2.55 14.84 -15.51
N ILE A 298 1.54 14.38 -16.25
CA ILE A 298 0.45 13.53 -15.71
C ILE A 298 0.98 12.29 -15.00
N PRO A 299 1.99 11.54 -15.51
CA PRO A 299 2.51 10.36 -14.82
C PRO A 299 3.11 10.65 -13.43
N ARG A 300 3.60 11.87 -13.15
CA ARG A 300 4.09 12.26 -11.82
C ARG A 300 2.96 12.36 -10.79
N TYR A 301 1.75 12.59 -11.26
CA TYR A 301 0.55 12.72 -10.43
C TYR A 301 -0.35 11.48 -10.55
N ASP A 302 0.20 10.35 -11.01
CA ASP A 302 -0.56 9.11 -11.07
C ASP A 302 -0.95 8.63 -9.66
N THR A 303 -2.25 8.48 -9.45
CA THR A 303 -2.86 8.00 -8.21
C THR A 303 -3.46 6.60 -8.36
N ASN A 304 -3.35 5.99 -9.55
CA ASN A 304 -3.87 4.64 -9.82
C ASN A 304 -3.07 3.55 -9.09
N ARG A 305 -1.81 3.82 -8.74
CA ARG A 305 -1.14 3.05 -7.71
C ARG A 305 -1.74 3.49 -6.38
N ILE A 306 -2.81 2.80 -5.98
CA ILE A 306 -3.33 2.90 -4.62
C ILE A 306 -2.12 2.65 -3.72
N GLU A 307 -1.63 3.69 -3.04
CA GLU A 307 -0.68 3.51 -1.95
C GLU A 307 -1.41 2.64 -0.93
N ASP A 308 -1.16 1.34 -1.04
CA ASP A 308 -1.69 0.39 -0.08
C ASP A 308 -1.00 0.68 1.25
N ASN A 309 -1.76 1.20 2.23
CA ASN A 309 -1.26 1.50 3.58
C ASN A 309 -0.91 0.22 4.38
N ARG A 310 -0.62 -0.89 3.70
CA ARG A 310 -0.31 -2.19 4.30
C ARG A 310 0.85 -2.10 5.29
N ASP A 311 1.89 -1.34 4.97
CA ASP A 311 3.02 -1.12 5.87
C ASP A 311 2.60 -0.44 7.19
N LEU A 312 1.69 0.53 7.12
CA LEU A 312 1.14 1.18 8.32
C LEU A 312 0.22 0.24 9.10
N ARG A 313 -0.60 -0.56 8.40
CA ARG A 313 -1.45 -1.56 9.05
C ARG A 313 -0.62 -2.61 9.76
N ILE A 314 0.47 -3.12 9.14
CA ILE A 314 1.39 -4.07 9.78
C ILE A 314 1.97 -3.46 11.06
N LYS A 315 2.54 -2.25 11.00
CA LYS A 315 3.11 -1.57 12.17
C LYS A 315 2.10 -1.34 13.27
N PHE A 316 0.87 -0.99 12.92
CA PHE A 316 -0.21 -0.79 13.88
C PHE A 316 -0.64 -2.11 14.53
N MET A 317 -0.81 -3.17 13.77
CA MET A 317 -1.25 -4.48 14.27
C MET A 317 -0.18 -5.16 15.15
N ILE A 318 1.11 -4.94 14.87
CA ILE A 318 2.22 -5.41 15.71
C ILE A 318 2.34 -4.60 17.01
N GLY A 319 1.89 -3.35 17.00
CA GLY A 319 1.99 -2.45 18.14
C GLY A 319 3.15 -1.45 18.06
N ASP A 320 3.84 -1.37 16.92
CA ASP A 320 4.97 -0.42 16.72
C ASP A 320 4.49 1.05 16.71
N ILE A 321 3.23 1.29 16.36
CA ILE A 321 2.64 2.64 16.35
C ILE A 321 1.30 2.64 17.09
N SER A 322 1.05 3.76 17.79
CA SER A 322 -0.23 3.99 18.48
C SER A 322 -1.36 4.29 17.50
N ASN A 323 -2.60 4.24 18.00
CA ASN A 323 -3.80 4.59 17.23
C ASN A 323 -3.74 6.01 16.65
N ASP A 324 -3.29 6.98 17.46
CA ASP A 324 -3.23 8.38 17.03
C ASP A 324 -2.17 8.62 15.96
N ILE A 325 -1.01 7.95 16.08
CA ILE A 325 0.04 8.00 15.06
C ILE A 325 -0.46 7.35 13.77
N PHE A 326 -1.16 6.23 13.86
CA PHE A 326 -1.71 5.54 12.69
C PHE A 326 -2.73 6.43 11.97
N LYS A 327 -3.73 6.98 12.67
CA LYS A 327 -4.72 7.93 12.13
C LYS A 327 -4.06 9.14 11.46
N SER A 328 -3.09 9.75 12.13
CA SER A 328 -2.36 10.91 11.59
C SER A 328 -1.60 10.59 10.30
N LYS A 329 -0.89 9.44 10.25
CA LYS A 329 -0.14 9.02 9.05
C LYS A 329 -1.05 8.71 7.87
N ILE A 330 -2.17 8.03 8.09
CA ILE A 330 -3.17 7.77 7.05
C ILE A 330 -3.71 9.08 6.50
N GLN A 331 -4.05 10.04 7.36
CA GLN A 331 -4.55 11.33 6.94
C GLN A 331 -3.51 12.12 6.11
N GLN A 332 -2.23 12.06 6.51
CA GLN A 332 -1.15 12.69 5.74
C GLN A 332 -1.03 12.08 4.33
N ARG A 333 -1.05 10.75 4.21
CA ARG A 333 -1.02 10.05 2.92
C ARG A 333 -2.23 10.37 2.06
N GLU A 334 -3.42 10.34 2.65
CA GLU A 334 -4.66 10.68 1.95
C GLU A 334 -4.66 12.13 1.45
N LYS A 335 -4.16 13.07 2.26
CA LYS A 335 -4.01 14.48 1.86
C LYS A 335 -3.02 14.62 0.69
N ALA A 336 -1.91 13.87 0.71
CA ALA A 336 -0.96 13.85 -0.39
C ALA A 336 -1.56 13.26 -1.67
N ARG A 337 -2.34 12.18 -1.54
CA ARG A 337 -3.07 11.55 -2.66
C ARG A 337 -4.08 12.52 -3.28
N GLN A 338 -4.90 13.17 -2.46
CA GLN A 338 -5.88 14.15 -2.96
C GLN A 338 -5.23 15.32 -3.67
N ARG A 339 -4.12 15.83 -3.15
CA ARG A 339 -3.35 16.87 -3.84
C ARG A 339 -2.92 16.43 -5.24
N LYS A 340 -2.39 15.20 -5.37
CA LYS A 340 -2.01 14.65 -6.68
C LYS A 340 -3.21 14.53 -7.60
N THR A 341 -4.35 14.05 -7.08
CA THR A 341 -5.59 13.93 -7.84
C THR A 341 -6.10 15.28 -8.34
N ASP A 342 -6.14 16.31 -7.47
CA ASP A 342 -6.59 17.65 -7.84
C ASP A 342 -5.71 18.25 -8.98
N ILE A 343 -4.39 18.11 -8.87
CA ILE A 343 -3.44 18.58 -9.90
C ILE A 343 -3.66 17.78 -11.21
N ARG A 344 -3.76 16.46 -11.13
CA ARG A 344 -3.95 15.59 -12.29
C ARG A 344 -5.22 15.95 -13.05
N GLN A 345 -6.33 16.18 -12.36
CA GLN A 345 -7.61 16.58 -12.99
C GLN A 345 -7.49 17.87 -13.78
N VAL A 346 -6.72 18.86 -13.28
CA VAL A 346 -6.46 20.09 -14.02
C VAL A 346 -5.63 19.83 -15.26
N MET A 347 -4.63 18.94 -15.19
CA MET A 347 -3.81 18.59 -16.34
C MET A 347 -4.59 17.76 -17.38
N GLU A 348 -5.44 16.86 -16.96
CA GLU A 348 -6.33 16.09 -17.84
C GLU A 348 -7.34 17.03 -18.55
N MET A 349 -7.89 18.00 -17.83
CA MET A 349 -8.74 19.05 -18.41
C MET A 349 -7.96 19.87 -19.44
N LEU A 350 -6.73 20.30 -19.14
CA LEU A 350 -5.85 20.97 -20.08
C LEU A 350 -5.67 20.18 -21.38
N LEU A 351 -5.39 18.87 -21.28
CA LEU A 351 -5.25 18.01 -22.47
C LEU A 351 -6.54 17.95 -23.30
N ALA A 352 -7.69 17.77 -22.64
CA ALA A 352 -8.97 17.69 -23.32
C ALA A 352 -9.28 18.99 -24.09
N VAL A 353 -9.13 20.15 -23.43
CA VAL A 353 -9.39 21.45 -24.06
C VAL A 353 -8.39 21.75 -25.18
N LEU A 354 -7.10 21.44 -25.00
CA LEU A 354 -6.10 21.58 -26.08
C LEU A 354 -6.47 20.72 -27.29
N ASN A 355 -6.92 19.47 -27.07
CA ASN A 355 -7.37 18.61 -28.15
C ASN A 355 -8.51 19.24 -28.96
N ASP A 356 -9.53 19.75 -28.28
CA ASP A 356 -10.69 20.36 -28.92
C ASP A 356 -10.30 21.64 -29.69
N LEU A 357 -9.48 22.50 -29.10
CA LEU A 357 -9.00 23.71 -29.72
C LEU A 357 -8.15 23.46 -30.98
N PHE A 358 -7.25 22.47 -30.93
CA PHE A 358 -6.41 22.14 -32.08
C PHE A 358 -7.21 21.42 -33.19
N GLN A 359 -8.21 20.63 -32.85
CA GLN A 359 -9.09 20.04 -33.86
C GLN A 359 -9.93 21.10 -34.58
N ALA A 360 -10.55 22.05 -33.84
CA ALA A 360 -11.24 23.15 -34.41
C ALA A 360 -10.30 23.99 -35.32
N PHE A 361 -9.10 24.29 -34.84
CA PHE A 361 -8.12 25.06 -35.61
C PHE A 361 -7.70 24.39 -36.93
N VAL A 362 -7.47 23.10 -36.95
CA VAL A 362 -7.12 22.40 -38.21
C VAL A 362 -8.25 22.47 -39.23
N HIS A 363 -9.50 22.51 -38.77
CA HIS A 363 -10.67 22.64 -39.61
C HIS A 363 -10.88 24.10 -40.07
N ASP A 364 -10.90 25.06 -39.14
CA ASP A 364 -11.35 26.43 -39.40
C ASP A 364 -10.19 27.37 -39.80
N LYS A 365 -8.95 27.04 -39.41
CA LYS A 365 -7.70 27.79 -39.66
C LYS A 365 -7.70 29.21 -39.09
N GLU A 366 -8.54 29.46 -38.07
CA GLU A 366 -8.69 30.77 -37.43
C GLU A 366 -7.61 30.98 -36.34
N VAL A 367 -6.51 31.63 -36.74
CA VAL A 367 -5.30 31.81 -35.89
C VAL A 367 -5.60 32.66 -34.66
N ASP A 368 -6.30 33.79 -34.82
CA ASP A 368 -6.51 34.73 -33.73
C ASP A 368 -7.50 34.17 -32.68
N THR A 369 -8.48 33.40 -33.12
CA THR A 369 -9.41 32.70 -32.25
C THR A 369 -8.68 31.67 -31.40
N LEU A 370 -7.82 30.86 -32.03
CA LEU A 370 -6.99 29.89 -31.30
C LEU A 370 -6.07 30.57 -30.28
N CYS A 371 -5.39 31.64 -30.68
CA CYS A 371 -4.46 32.34 -29.78
C CYS A 371 -5.17 32.92 -28.55
N THR A 372 -6.35 33.53 -28.75
CA THR A 372 -7.16 34.04 -27.64
C THR A 372 -7.57 32.91 -26.69
N SER A 373 -8.10 31.83 -27.23
CA SER A 373 -8.51 30.65 -26.42
C SER A 373 -7.33 29.99 -25.68
N LEU A 374 -6.17 29.93 -26.28
CA LEU A 374 -4.97 29.41 -25.62
C LEU A 374 -4.53 30.28 -24.45
N LEU A 375 -4.58 31.62 -24.58
CA LEU A 375 -4.22 32.54 -23.51
C LEU A 375 -5.25 32.48 -22.36
N GLU A 376 -6.52 32.38 -22.66
CA GLU A 376 -7.58 32.19 -21.67
C GLU A 376 -7.43 30.86 -20.92
N LEU A 377 -7.15 29.77 -21.64
CA LEU A 377 -6.90 28.47 -21.06
C LEU A 377 -5.66 28.48 -20.14
N GLN A 378 -4.54 29.07 -20.59
CA GLN A 378 -3.33 29.25 -19.81
C GLN A 378 -3.64 29.96 -18.48
N ASN A 379 -4.36 31.07 -18.55
CA ASN A 379 -4.70 31.85 -17.37
C ASN A 379 -5.61 31.08 -16.41
N HIS A 380 -6.63 30.39 -16.94
CA HIS A 380 -7.53 29.57 -16.15
C HIS A 380 -6.80 28.42 -15.43
N VAL A 381 -5.93 27.70 -16.13
CA VAL A 381 -5.13 26.60 -15.57
C VAL A 381 -4.22 27.12 -14.46
N ASN A 382 -3.44 28.17 -14.72
CA ASN A 382 -2.53 28.76 -13.74
C ASN A 382 -3.26 29.26 -12.49
N MET A 383 -4.41 29.91 -12.67
CA MET A 383 -5.24 30.39 -11.57
C MET A 383 -5.77 29.22 -10.72
N THR A 384 -6.21 28.14 -11.37
CA THR A 384 -6.72 26.94 -10.68
C THR A 384 -5.60 26.22 -9.93
N LEU A 385 -4.43 26.06 -10.54
CA LEU A 385 -3.26 25.45 -9.89
C LEU A 385 -2.76 26.29 -8.71
N THR A 386 -2.82 27.63 -8.82
CA THR A 386 -2.50 28.52 -7.69
C THR A 386 -3.46 28.33 -6.51
N LYS A 387 -4.76 28.17 -6.78
CA LYS A 387 -5.75 27.85 -5.74
C LYS A 387 -5.47 26.48 -5.08
N ILE A 388 -5.10 25.49 -5.89
CA ILE A 388 -4.70 24.16 -5.37
C ILE A 388 -3.44 24.28 -4.52
N SER A 389 -2.41 24.99 -4.99
CA SER A 389 -1.19 25.24 -4.22
C SER A 389 -1.49 25.88 -2.86
N ALA A 390 -2.33 26.90 -2.83
CA ALA A 390 -2.74 27.57 -1.61
C ALA A 390 -3.48 26.62 -0.62
N ARG A 391 -4.37 25.76 -1.14
CA ARG A 391 -5.11 24.76 -0.36
C ARG A 391 -4.18 23.77 0.35
N TYR A 392 -3.08 23.38 -0.29
CA TYR A 392 -2.14 22.39 0.21
C TYR A 392 -0.82 22.98 0.75
N THR A 393 -0.90 24.12 1.41
CA THR A 393 0.23 24.75 2.13
C THR A 393 1.37 25.18 1.19
N LYS A 394 1.02 25.84 0.09
CA LYS A 394 1.95 26.32 -0.94
C LYS A 394 2.81 25.21 -1.57
N CYS A 395 2.17 24.08 -1.91
CA CYS A 395 2.86 23.01 -2.61
C CYS A 395 3.29 23.42 -4.01
N ALA A 396 4.36 22.81 -4.50
CA ALA A 396 4.76 22.95 -5.90
C ALA A 396 3.68 22.36 -6.82
N VAL A 397 3.32 23.12 -7.85
CA VAL A 397 2.37 22.74 -8.89
C VAL A 397 3.00 23.05 -10.26
N PRO A 398 2.57 22.36 -11.33
CA PRO A 398 2.96 22.74 -12.69
C PRO A 398 2.57 24.19 -12.99
N HIS A 399 3.29 24.84 -13.87
CA HIS A 399 2.99 26.20 -14.30
C HIS A 399 3.18 26.33 -15.82
N ILE A 400 2.24 27.01 -16.45
CA ILE A 400 2.32 27.34 -17.87
C ILE A 400 2.85 28.77 -17.97
N GLY A 401 4.09 28.93 -18.37
CA GLY A 401 4.75 30.22 -18.53
C GLY A 401 4.40 30.92 -19.85
N PRO A 402 5.07 32.07 -20.12
CA PRO A 402 4.87 32.84 -21.36
C PRO A 402 4.99 31.94 -22.60
N ASN A 403 4.23 32.27 -23.64
CA ASN A 403 4.20 31.50 -24.89
C ASN A 403 3.89 30.00 -24.70
N PHE A 404 3.12 29.64 -23.68
CA PHE A 404 2.71 28.26 -23.38
C PHE A 404 3.86 27.28 -23.03
N HIS A 405 4.96 27.79 -22.51
CA HIS A 405 6.03 26.92 -21.95
C HIS A 405 5.57 26.26 -20.64
N MET A 406 5.68 24.94 -20.53
CA MET A 406 5.39 24.21 -19.29
C MET A 406 6.65 23.92 -18.47
N TYR A 407 6.57 24.21 -17.16
CA TYR A 407 7.62 24.01 -16.16
C TYR A 407 7.21 23.01 -15.07
#